data_7f9b7a7b9511ef07bc633bc65eecfac3
#
_entry.id   7f9b7a7b9511ef07bc633bc65eecfac3
#
_cell.length_a   1.000
_cell.length_b   1.000
_cell.length_c   1.000
_cell.angle_alpha   90.00
_cell.angle_beta   90.00
_cell.angle_gamma   90.00
#
_symmetry.space_group_name_H-M   'P 1'
#
loop_
_entity.id
_entity.type
_entity.pdbx_description
1 polymer ?
#
loop_
_entity_poly.entity_id
_entity_poly.type
_entity_poly.pdbx_seq_one_letter_code
_entity_poly.pdbx_strand_id
1 'polypeptide(L)'
;MISLSFQPVDGTEEIAIQDLIQDKSQLVAGNTAGTSDQIQVWDGSKFTVYFYRAKKTTNPKFLIGPCWVDANNAGVKTLDTIKHGAGVWFARPSSAPAQAQITISGSVSALPFNHTVNPGFNMIASAFPVDMPLNTMQVGDVTQTCPIDWVSCGAVAGNTAGTSDQIQVWDGSKFSVYFYRAKKTTNPKFLIGPCWVDANNAGVKTPAIVPAGKGFWYARPDGKDAGTLIQASPIAQ
;
A
#
# COMPACT_ATOMS: atom_id res chain seq x y z
N MET A 1 -6.93 3.16 -0.17
CA MET A 1 -5.77 2.39 -0.67
C MET A 1 -6.00 0.92 -0.38
N ILE A 2 -5.68 0.06 -1.31
CA ILE A 2 -5.71 -1.40 -1.15
C ILE A 2 -4.30 -1.97 -1.30
N SER A 3 -4.10 -3.15 -0.74
CA SER A 3 -2.83 -3.87 -0.69
C SER A 3 -2.82 -5.01 -1.69
N LEU A 4 -1.67 -5.29 -2.30
CA LEU A 4 -1.38 -6.50 -3.04
C LEU A 4 -0.61 -7.47 -2.14
N SER A 5 -1.31 -8.04 -1.16
CA SER A 5 -0.76 -8.92 -0.12
C SER A 5 -0.64 -10.39 -0.55
N PHE A 6 -0.96 -10.69 -1.81
CA PHE A 6 -0.90 -12.05 -2.35
C PHE A 6 -0.01 -12.05 -3.59
N GLN A 7 0.76 -13.12 -3.75
CA GLN A 7 1.44 -13.43 -5.01
C GLN A 7 0.47 -14.10 -5.97
N PRO A 8 0.65 -13.96 -7.29
CA PRO A 8 -0.02 -14.82 -8.26
C PRO A 8 0.22 -16.31 -7.95
N VAL A 9 -0.72 -17.16 -8.33
CA VAL A 9 -0.64 -18.61 -8.06
C VAL A 9 0.57 -19.26 -8.73
N ASP A 10 1.06 -18.67 -9.81
CA ASP A 10 2.25 -19.12 -10.55
C ASP A 10 3.57 -18.74 -9.87
N GLY A 11 3.53 -18.03 -8.73
CA GLY A 11 4.71 -17.60 -7.96
C GLY A 11 5.46 -16.43 -8.56
N THR A 12 4.92 -15.76 -9.59
CA THR A 12 5.51 -14.54 -10.13
C THR A 12 5.41 -13.38 -9.11
N GLU A 13 6.33 -12.40 -9.21
CA GLU A 13 6.30 -11.22 -8.33
C GLU A 13 5.33 -10.13 -8.83
N GLU A 14 4.73 -10.31 -9.99
CA GLU A 14 3.88 -9.31 -10.64
C GLU A 14 2.52 -9.90 -11.02
N ILE A 15 1.47 -9.12 -10.85
CA ILE A 15 0.12 -9.45 -11.27
C ILE A 15 -0.33 -8.51 -12.40
N ALA A 16 -0.89 -9.06 -13.46
CA ALA A 16 -1.48 -8.23 -14.52
C ALA A 16 -2.67 -7.44 -13.97
N ILE A 17 -2.77 -6.16 -14.32
CA ILE A 17 -3.90 -5.29 -13.90
C ILE A 17 -5.25 -5.90 -14.30
N GLN A 18 -5.28 -6.65 -15.41
CA GLN A 18 -6.48 -7.36 -15.86
C GLN A 18 -6.96 -8.43 -14.88
N ASP A 19 -6.04 -9.02 -14.13
CA ASP A 19 -6.29 -10.20 -13.28
C ASP A 19 -6.29 -9.85 -11.78
N LEU A 20 -5.97 -8.59 -11.45
CA LEU A 20 -5.93 -8.10 -10.07
C LEU A 20 -7.27 -8.29 -9.33
N ILE A 21 -8.38 -7.97 -10.01
CA ILE A 21 -9.73 -8.15 -9.48
C ILE A 21 -10.39 -9.25 -10.29
N GLN A 22 -10.57 -10.40 -9.66
CA GLN A 22 -11.09 -11.60 -10.33
C GLN A 22 -12.59 -11.53 -10.55
N ASP A 23 -13.37 -11.16 -9.52
CA ASP A 23 -14.79 -10.90 -9.66
C ASP A 23 -15.02 -9.45 -10.08
N LYS A 24 -15.37 -9.28 -11.35
CA LYS A 24 -15.62 -7.98 -11.95
C LYS A 24 -17.11 -7.59 -11.95
N SER A 25 -17.96 -8.41 -11.37
CA SER A 25 -19.45 -8.20 -11.38
C SER A 25 -19.87 -6.90 -10.69
N GLN A 26 -19.08 -6.43 -9.72
CA GLN A 26 -19.37 -5.20 -8.97
C GLN A 26 -18.61 -3.98 -9.48
N LEU A 27 -17.80 -4.14 -10.51
CA LEU A 27 -17.06 -3.02 -11.10
C LEU A 27 -17.97 -2.16 -11.96
N VAL A 28 -17.79 -0.84 -11.85
CA VAL A 28 -18.46 0.14 -12.68
C VAL A 28 -17.64 0.38 -13.94
N ALA A 29 -18.16 -0.11 -15.07
CA ALA A 29 -17.55 0.10 -16.36
C ALA A 29 -18.06 1.40 -17.00
N GLY A 30 -17.15 2.24 -17.51
CA GLY A 30 -17.49 3.52 -18.15
C GLY A 30 -16.66 3.80 -19.38
N ASN A 31 -16.91 4.93 -20.01
CA ASN A 31 -16.17 5.34 -21.22
C ASN A 31 -14.94 6.21 -20.92
N THR A 32 -14.83 6.71 -19.70
CA THR A 32 -13.74 7.58 -19.23
C THR A 32 -13.38 7.20 -17.79
N ALA A 33 -12.19 7.59 -17.34
CA ALA A 33 -11.78 7.39 -15.97
C ALA A 33 -12.79 7.97 -14.96
N GLY A 34 -13.31 9.16 -15.18
CA GLY A 34 -14.27 9.82 -14.28
C GLY A 34 -15.64 9.12 -14.14
N THR A 35 -15.98 8.21 -15.05
CA THR A 35 -17.27 7.50 -15.07
C THR A 35 -17.14 6.01 -14.75
N SER A 36 -15.96 5.54 -14.36
CA SER A 36 -15.66 4.12 -14.13
C SER A 36 -14.79 3.92 -12.90
N ASP A 37 -14.77 2.69 -12.41
CA ASP A 37 -13.82 2.31 -11.39
C ASP A 37 -12.39 2.44 -11.91
N GLN A 38 -11.47 2.87 -11.04
CA GLN A 38 -10.08 3.16 -11.36
C GLN A 38 -9.13 2.43 -10.44
N ILE A 39 -7.99 2.01 -10.99
CA ILE A 39 -6.79 1.62 -10.27
C ILE A 39 -5.74 2.69 -10.55
N GLN A 40 -5.13 3.26 -9.51
CA GLN A 40 -4.09 4.26 -9.65
C GLN A 40 -2.81 3.72 -9.00
N VAL A 41 -1.75 3.63 -9.79
CA VAL A 41 -0.44 3.09 -9.41
C VAL A 41 0.56 4.22 -9.35
N TRP A 42 1.25 4.34 -8.22
CA TRP A 42 2.30 5.34 -8.04
C TRP A 42 3.63 4.83 -8.56
N ASP A 43 4.32 5.62 -9.40
CA ASP A 43 5.63 5.27 -9.99
C ASP A 43 6.83 5.89 -9.26
N GLY A 44 6.59 6.61 -8.17
CA GLY A 44 7.58 7.39 -7.43
C GLY A 44 7.48 8.91 -7.67
N SER A 45 6.77 9.34 -8.71
CA SER A 45 6.62 10.75 -9.07
C SER A 45 5.18 11.16 -9.42
N LYS A 46 4.42 10.24 -10.01
CA LYS A 46 3.05 10.47 -10.48
C LYS A 46 2.22 9.20 -10.42
N PHE A 47 0.92 9.36 -10.55
CA PHE A 47 0.01 8.24 -10.73
C PHE A 47 -0.17 7.88 -12.20
N THR A 48 -0.04 6.59 -12.53
CA THR A 48 -0.62 6.01 -13.74
C THR A 48 -2.04 5.56 -13.41
N VAL A 49 -3.01 6.01 -14.19
CA VAL A 49 -4.44 5.76 -13.95
C VAL A 49 -4.95 4.74 -14.96
N TYR A 50 -5.48 3.64 -14.43
CA TYR A 50 -6.19 2.63 -15.22
C TYR A 50 -7.67 2.70 -14.88
N PHE A 51 -8.54 2.58 -15.87
CA PHE A 51 -9.97 2.56 -15.62
C PHE A 51 -10.66 1.36 -16.28
N TYR A 52 -11.76 0.91 -15.67
CA TYR A 52 -12.52 -0.23 -16.18
C TYR A 52 -13.44 0.23 -17.31
N ARG A 53 -13.01 -0.01 -18.54
CA ARG A 53 -13.68 0.49 -19.74
C ARG A 53 -14.85 -0.39 -20.12
N ALA A 54 -16.00 0.27 -20.38
CA ALA A 54 -17.16 -0.40 -20.95
C ALA A 54 -16.93 -0.82 -22.42
N LYS A 55 -17.54 -1.94 -22.79
CA LYS A 55 -17.55 -2.40 -24.18
C LYS A 55 -18.26 -1.38 -25.07
N LYS A 56 -17.64 -1.01 -26.18
CA LYS A 56 -18.23 -0.17 -27.22
C LYS A 56 -18.62 -1.04 -28.41
N THR A 57 -19.92 -1.11 -28.71
CA THR A 57 -20.44 -1.91 -29.84
C THR A 57 -20.57 -1.10 -31.14
N THR A 58 -20.53 0.24 -31.05
CA THR A 58 -20.80 1.13 -32.20
C THR A 58 -19.59 1.48 -33.04
N ASN A 59 -18.38 1.13 -32.61
CA ASN A 59 -17.17 1.39 -33.36
C ASN A 59 -16.27 0.13 -33.38
N PRO A 60 -16.09 -0.51 -34.53
CA PRO A 60 -15.28 -1.73 -34.66
C PRO A 60 -13.83 -1.58 -34.19
N LYS A 61 -13.28 -0.33 -34.25
CA LYS A 61 -11.93 -0.06 -33.75
C LYS A 61 -11.83 -0.06 -32.21
N PHE A 62 -12.97 -0.01 -31.51
CA PHE A 62 -13.04 0.07 -30.05
C PHE A 62 -13.95 -1.00 -29.42
N LEU A 63 -13.98 -2.21 -30.01
CA LEU A 63 -14.70 -3.36 -29.45
C LEU A 63 -14.00 -3.95 -28.21
N ILE A 64 -13.29 -3.10 -27.48
CA ILE A 64 -12.63 -3.48 -26.24
C ILE A 64 -13.59 -3.35 -25.06
N GLY A 65 -13.34 -4.14 -24.04
CA GLY A 65 -14.05 -4.08 -22.77
C GLY A 65 -15.16 -5.15 -22.63
N PRO A 66 -15.71 -5.28 -21.44
CA PRO A 66 -15.18 -4.58 -20.26
C PRO A 66 -13.78 -5.08 -19.89
N CYS A 67 -12.84 -4.16 -19.77
CA CYS A 67 -11.44 -4.45 -19.43
C CYS A 67 -10.75 -3.22 -18.85
N TRP A 68 -9.62 -3.42 -18.18
CA TRP A 68 -8.79 -2.32 -17.73
C TRP A 68 -7.98 -1.74 -18.90
N VAL A 69 -7.95 -0.41 -18.98
CA VAL A 69 -7.20 0.35 -19.98
C VAL A 69 -6.43 1.46 -19.27
N ASP A 70 -5.25 1.83 -19.80
CA ASP A 70 -4.55 3.04 -19.39
C ASP A 70 -5.36 4.26 -19.84
N ALA A 71 -5.52 5.25 -18.97
CA ALA A 71 -6.25 6.48 -19.26
C ALA A 71 -5.65 7.26 -20.44
N ASN A 72 -4.33 7.15 -20.65
CA ASN A 72 -3.62 7.77 -21.75
C ASN A 72 -3.70 6.96 -23.06
N ASN A 73 -4.06 5.68 -22.98
CA ASN A 73 -4.19 4.78 -24.14
C ASN A 73 -5.46 3.93 -24.05
N ALA A 74 -6.60 4.60 -23.92
CA ALA A 74 -7.89 3.95 -23.67
C ALA A 74 -8.45 3.14 -24.87
N GLY A 75 -7.72 3.11 -25.99
CA GLY A 75 -8.09 2.36 -27.19
C GLY A 75 -7.76 0.86 -27.13
N VAL A 76 -6.93 0.44 -26.20
CA VAL A 76 -6.45 -0.94 -26.07
C VAL A 76 -6.50 -1.43 -24.63
N LYS A 77 -6.66 -2.74 -24.46
CA LYS A 77 -6.53 -3.40 -23.17
C LYS A 77 -5.08 -3.23 -22.67
N THR A 78 -4.90 -2.81 -21.41
CA THR A 78 -3.55 -2.72 -20.83
C THR A 78 -2.95 -4.12 -20.60
N LEU A 79 -1.63 -4.20 -20.81
CA LEU A 79 -0.82 -5.37 -20.47
C LEU A 79 0.06 -5.12 -19.24
N ASP A 80 -0.08 -3.95 -18.60
CA ASP A 80 0.72 -3.56 -17.47
C ASP A 80 0.48 -4.46 -16.25
N THR A 81 1.51 -4.57 -15.44
CA THR A 81 1.54 -5.38 -14.22
C THR A 81 1.75 -4.52 -12.99
N ILE A 82 1.46 -5.05 -11.83
CA ILE A 82 1.70 -4.44 -10.52
C ILE A 82 2.49 -5.44 -9.69
N LYS A 83 3.52 -4.94 -9.00
CA LYS A 83 4.35 -5.78 -8.13
C LYS A 83 3.61 -6.20 -6.87
N HIS A 84 3.90 -7.41 -6.40
CA HIS A 84 3.54 -7.85 -5.06
C HIS A 84 4.09 -6.88 -4.01
N GLY A 85 3.34 -6.65 -2.95
CA GLY A 85 3.68 -5.67 -1.91
C GLY A 85 3.47 -4.20 -2.29
N ALA A 86 3.06 -3.90 -3.52
CA ALA A 86 2.69 -2.55 -3.89
C ALA A 86 1.34 -2.15 -3.28
N GLY A 87 1.24 -0.89 -2.86
CA GLY A 87 -0.03 -0.25 -2.58
C GLY A 87 -0.62 0.34 -3.86
N VAL A 88 -1.94 0.26 -4.02
CA VAL A 88 -2.64 0.94 -5.11
C VAL A 88 -3.82 1.73 -4.58
N TRP A 89 -4.17 2.80 -5.27
CA TRP A 89 -5.39 3.54 -4.98
C TRP A 89 -6.51 2.99 -5.85
N PHE A 90 -7.61 2.54 -5.21
CA PHE A 90 -8.82 2.18 -5.91
C PHE A 90 -9.85 3.30 -5.71
N ALA A 91 -10.30 3.89 -6.81
CA ALA A 91 -11.27 4.98 -6.80
C ALA A 91 -12.53 4.57 -7.54
N ARG A 92 -13.69 4.95 -7.02
CA ARG A 92 -15.00 4.72 -7.63
C ARG A 92 -15.64 6.03 -8.08
N PRO A 93 -16.38 6.07 -9.18
CA PRO A 93 -17.13 7.26 -9.55
C PRO A 93 -18.22 7.54 -8.50
N SER A 94 -18.54 8.81 -8.29
CA SER A 94 -19.55 9.24 -7.31
C SER A 94 -20.96 8.69 -7.60
N SER A 95 -21.22 8.29 -8.84
CA SER A 95 -22.46 7.65 -9.27
C SER A 95 -22.56 6.16 -8.94
N ALA A 96 -21.44 5.55 -8.49
CA ALA A 96 -21.41 4.14 -8.13
C ALA A 96 -22.14 3.88 -6.80
N PRO A 97 -22.65 2.66 -6.55
CA PRO A 97 -23.11 2.28 -5.23
C PRO A 97 -22.01 2.52 -4.17
N ALA A 98 -22.40 3.03 -3.00
CA ALA A 98 -21.47 3.44 -1.96
C ALA A 98 -20.58 2.30 -1.43
N GLN A 99 -21.01 1.05 -1.59
CA GLN A 99 -20.26 -0.12 -1.16
C GLN A 99 -20.11 -1.12 -2.31
N ALA A 100 -18.89 -1.64 -2.48
CA ALA A 100 -18.61 -2.81 -3.29
C ALA A 100 -17.59 -3.67 -2.56
N GLN A 101 -17.75 -4.96 -2.66
CA GLN A 101 -16.77 -5.93 -2.20
C GLN A 101 -15.82 -6.25 -3.37
N ILE A 102 -14.53 -6.02 -3.16
CA ILE A 102 -13.48 -6.38 -4.11
C ILE A 102 -12.74 -7.57 -3.51
N THR A 103 -12.73 -8.68 -4.24
CA THR A 103 -11.97 -9.87 -3.85
C THR A 103 -10.67 -9.92 -4.65
N ILE A 104 -9.56 -9.99 -3.93
CA ILE A 104 -8.22 -10.24 -4.46
C ILE A 104 -7.76 -11.54 -3.82
N SER A 105 -7.32 -12.50 -4.63
CA SER A 105 -6.83 -13.79 -4.15
C SER A 105 -5.52 -14.18 -4.82
N GLY A 106 -4.74 -15.04 -4.14
CA GLY A 106 -3.45 -15.53 -4.61
C GLY A 106 -2.83 -16.45 -3.57
N SER A 107 -1.54 -16.71 -3.69
CA SER A 107 -0.76 -17.49 -2.74
C SER A 107 -0.06 -16.58 -1.73
N VAL A 108 0.31 -17.13 -0.57
CA VAL A 108 1.09 -16.46 0.46
C VAL A 108 2.48 -17.09 0.49
N SER A 109 3.52 -16.25 0.31
CA SER A 109 4.91 -16.73 0.35
C SER A 109 5.32 -17.12 1.77
N ALA A 110 6.07 -18.22 1.91
CA ALA A 110 6.76 -18.56 3.15
C ALA A 110 8.08 -17.80 3.34
N LEU A 111 8.58 -17.14 2.29
CA LEU A 111 9.82 -16.35 2.34
C LEU A 111 9.52 -14.90 2.75
N PRO A 112 10.48 -14.23 3.42
CA PRO A 112 10.38 -12.80 3.67
C PRO A 112 10.24 -12.00 2.37
N PHE A 113 9.57 -10.86 2.45
CA PHE A 113 9.40 -9.96 1.31
C PHE A 113 10.23 -8.68 1.47
N ASN A 114 10.87 -8.25 0.38
CA ASN A 114 11.73 -7.07 0.34
C ASN A 114 11.02 -5.91 -0.37
N HIS A 115 10.68 -4.86 0.39
CA HIS A 115 10.20 -3.59 -0.17
C HIS A 115 11.38 -2.66 -0.43
N THR A 116 11.60 -2.27 -1.67
CA THR A 116 12.51 -1.15 -1.97
C THR A 116 11.81 0.17 -1.68
N VAL A 117 12.43 1.03 -0.88
CA VAL A 117 11.94 2.37 -0.56
C VAL A 117 12.98 3.40 -0.98
N ASN A 118 12.53 4.37 -1.78
CA ASN A 118 13.34 5.47 -2.26
C ASN A 118 13.09 6.74 -1.41
N PRO A 119 13.98 7.74 -1.44
CA PRO A 119 13.66 9.07 -0.92
C PRO A 119 12.35 9.60 -1.50
N GLY A 120 11.59 10.36 -0.72
CA GLY A 120 10.26 10.80 -1.07
C GLY A 120 9.17 9.79 -0.73
N PHE A 121 8.06 9.83 -1.46
CA PHE A 121 6.88 9.02 -1.19
C PHE A 121 6.91 7.69 -1.96
N ASN A 122 6.66 6.60 -1.23
CA ASN A 122 6.52 5.25 -1.76
C ASN A 122 5.13 4.73 -1.37
N MET A 123 4.35 4.28 -2.34
CA MET A 123 3.07 3.65 -2.07
C MET A 123 3.27 2.15 -1.96
N ILE A 124 3.28 1.65 -0.74
CA ILE A 124 3.52 0.25 -0.42
C ILE A 124 2.37 -0.34 0.40
N ALA A 125 2.41 -1.63 0.60
CA ALA A 125 1.42 -2.36 1.39
C ALA A 125 2.10 -3.50 2.15
N SER A 126 1.39 -4.06 3.14
CA SER A 126 1.82 -5.35 3.67
C SER A 126 1.87 -6.36 2.53
N ALA A 127 3.00 -7.06 2.39
CA ALA A 127 3.15 -8.16 1.42
C ALA A 127 2.36 -9.41 1.82
N PHE A 128 1.79 -9.43 3.01
CA PHE A 128 1.03 -10.57 3.55
C PHE A 128 -0.36 -10.12 4.00
N PRO A 129 -1.38 -10.99 3.88
CA PRO A 129 -2.77 -10.67 4.20
C PRO A 129 -3.05 -10.72 5.71
N VAL A 130 -2.17 -10.13 6.50
CA VAL A 130 -2.28 -10.04 7.95
C VAL A 130 -2.10 -8.59 8.40
N ASP A 131 -2.65 -8.28 9.54
CA ASP A 131 -2.40 -7.00 10.20
C ASP A 131 -0.91 -6.78 10.44
N MET A 132 -0.42 -5.56 10.17
CA MET A 132 0.97 -5.19 10.36
C MET A 132 1.10 -4.16 11.49
N PRO A 133 1.41 -4.60 12.73
CA PRO A 133 1.76 -3.68 13.81
C PRO A 133 3.02 -2.89 13.47
N LEU A 134 3.02 -1.59 13.76
CA LEU A 134 4.19 -0.73 13.51
C LEU A 134 5.31 -0.96 14.52
N ASN A 135 4.98 -1.48 15.69
CA ASN A 135 5.92 -1.76 16.78
C ASN A 135 5.66 -3.13 17.39
N THR A 136 6.72 -3.82 17.81
CA THR A 136 6.60 -4.93 18.78
C THR A 136 6.34 -4.35 20.15
N MET A 137 5.20 -4.65 20.76
CA MET A 137 4.82 -4.17 22.09
C MET A 137 3.68 -4.98 22.71
N GLN A 138 3.55 -4.86 24.04
CA GLN A 138 2.41 -5.41 24.77
C GLN A 138 1.22 -4.45 24.69
N VAL A 139 0.06 -4.95 24.31
CA VAL A 139 -1.22 -4.23 24.30
C VAL A 139 -2.26 -5.05 25.06
N GLY A 140 -2.57 -4.65 26.28
CA GLY A 140 -3.31 -5.52 27.23
C GLY A 140 -2.57 -6.82 27.46
N ASP A 141 -3.24 -7.95 27.30
CA ASP A 141 -2.68 -9.28 27.47
C ASP A 141 -2.07 -9.89 26.18
N VAL A 142 -2.05 -9.10 25.08
CA VAL A 142 -1.58 -9.57 23.77
C VAL A 142 -0.26 -8.92 23.41
N THR A 143 0.73 -9.74 23.01
CA THR A 143 1.95 -9.25 22.37
C THR A 143 1.70 -9.02 20.89
N GLN A 144 1.74 -7.76 20.46
CA GLN A 144 1.81 -7.40 19.05
C GLN A 144 3.26 -7.53 18.58
N THR A 145 3.50 -8.31 17.53
CA THR A 145 4.84 -8.47 16.94
C THR A 145 4.89 -7.75 15.60
N CYS A 146 5.77 -6.76 15.48
CA CYS A 146 6.03 -6.11 14.20
C CYS A 146 6.80 -7.06 13.28
N PRO A 147 6.33 -7.29 12.04
CA PRO A 147 7.00 -8.19 11.10
C PRO A 147 8.23 -7.58 10.43
N ILE A 148 8.54 -6.31 10.70
CA ILE A 148 9.69 -5.57 10.14
C ILE A 148 10.63 -5.17 11.27
N ASP A 149 11.90 -5.57 11.18
CA ASP A 149 12.95 -5.01 12.02
C ASP A 149 13.43 -3.68 11.42
N TRP A 150 12.79 -2.61 11.85
CA TRP A 150 13.03 -1.26 11.35
C TRP A 150 14.48 -0.78 11.53
N VAL A 151 15.13 -1.23 12.61
CA VAL A 151 16.54 -0.87 12.89
C VAL A 151 17.46 -1.53 11.88
N SER A 152 17.35 -2.84 11.71
CA SER A 152 18.17 -3.61 10.77
C SER A 152 17.91 -3.24 9.31
N CYS A 153 16.68 -2.81 8.99
CA CYS A 153 16.30 -2.29 7.68
C CYS A 153 16.78 -0.84 7.42
N GLY A 154 17.45 -0.21 8.38
CA GLY A 154 17.99 1.14 8.22
C GLY A 154 16.90 2.22 8.15
N ALA A 155 15.78 2.05 8.87
CA ALA A 155 14.77 3.09 8.98
C ALA A 155 15.37 4.37 9.58
N VAL A 156 15.08 5.51 8.97
CA VAL A 156 15.62 6.81 9.35
C VAL A 156 14.89 7.33 10.57
N ALA A 157 15.56 7.28 11.72
CA ALA A 157 15.02 7.80 12.97
C ALA A 157 15.31 9.28 13.14
N GLY A 158 14.29 10.06 13.53
CA GLY A 158 14.42 11.52 13.75
C GLY A 158 13.62 12.01 14.95
N ASN A 159 13.69 13.31 15.20
CA ASN A 159 12.95 13.94 16.31
C ASN A 159 11.57 14.45 15.91
N THR A 160 11.32 14.57 14.61
CA THR A 160 10.08 15.07 14.02
C THR A 160 9.72 14.23 12.77
N ALA A 161 8.48 14.29 12.36
CA ALA A 161 8.05 13.65 11.13
C ALA A 161 8.89 14.08 9.90
N GLY A 162 9.20 15.38 9.76
CA GLY A 162 9.97 15.89 8.61
C GLY A 162 11.44 15.44 8.55
N THR A 163 11.99 14.87 9.63
CA THR A 163 13.39 14.43 9.70
C THR A 163 13.56 12.92 9.82
N SER A 164 12.48 12.17 9.70
CA SER A 164 12.44 10.71 9.89
C SER A 164 11.55 10.03 8.86
N ASP A 165 11.71 8.73 8.72
CA ASP A 165 10.77 7.94 7.95
C ASP A 165 9.36 8.08 8.54
N GLN A 166 8.36 8.11 7.65
CA GLN A 166 6.95 8.24 8.00
C GLN A 166 6.13 7.11 7.40
N ILE A 167 5.08 6.74 8.11
CA ILE A 167 3.99 5.90 7.60
C ILE A 167 2.71 6.73 7.68
N GLN A 168 1.97 6.81 6.56
CA GLN A 168 0.71 7.53 6.49
C GLN A 168 -0.40 6.59 6.02
N VAL A 169 -1.36 6.34 6.90
CA VAL A 169 -2.47 5.41 6.67
C VAL A 169 -3.75 6.19 6.45
N TRP A 170 -4.44 5.93 5.33
CA TRP A 170 -5.72 6.56 5.02
C TRP A 170 -6.86 5.83 5.74
N ASP A 171 -7.67 6.56 6.52
CA ASP A 171 -8.82 6.01 7.26
C ASP A 171 -10.15 6.08 6.51
N GLY A 172 -10.17 6.71 5.33
CA GLY A 172 -11.37 6.99 4.53
C GLY A 172 -11.67 8.48 4.44
N SER A 173 -11.15 9.30 5.34
CA SER A 173 -11.38 10.75 5.40
C SER A 173 -10.09 11.57 5.52
N LYS A 174 -9.10 11.04 6.23
CA LYS A 174 -7.81 11.70 6.51
C LYS A 174 -6.69 10.69 6.63
N PHE A 175 -5.46 11.19 6.62
CA PHE A 175 -4.28 10.40 6.93
C PHE A 175 -3.95 10.45 8.42
N SER A 176 -3.76 9.28 9.02
CA SER A 176 -3.03 9.13 10.29
C SER A 176 -1.56 9.04 9.98
N VAL A 177 -0.75 9.91 10.61
CA VAL A 177 0.68 10.03 10.32
C VAL A 177 1.47 9.50 11.51
N TYR A 178 2.36 8.57 11.23
CA TYR A 178 3.31 8.01 12.19
C TYR A 178 4.72 8.30 11.70
N PHE A 179 5.66 8.54 12.63
CA PHE A 179 7.06 8.71 12.27
C PHE A 179 7.99 7.87 13.14
N TYR A 180 9.14 7.49 12.58
CA TYR A 180 10.13 6.68 13.28
C TYR A 180 10.99 7.57 14.17
N ARG A 181 10.69 7.58 15.48
CA ARG A 181 11.30 8.48 16.43
C ARG A 181 12.64 7.96 16.92
N ALA A 182 13.65 8.83 16.92
CA ALA A 182 14.95 8.57 17.52
C ALA A 182 14.86 8.51 19.05
N LYS A 183 15.69 7.66 19.66
CA LYS A 183 15.84 7.58 21.12
C LYS A 183 16.39 8.91 21.64
N LYS A 184 15.77 9.47 22.68
CA LYS A 184 16.28 10.62 23.43
C LYS A 184 16.84 10.16 24.77
N THR A 185 18.12 10.38 25.00
CA THR A 185 18.78 10.02 26.26
C THR A 185 18.80 11.16 27.30
N THR A 186 18.52 12.40 26.87
CA THR A 186 18.65 13.60 27.70
C THR A 186 17.39 13.99 28.48
N ASN A 187 16.24 13.35 28.21
CA ASN A 187 15.00 13.62 28.93
C ASN A 187 14.34 12.31 29.35
N PRO A 188 14.27 11.99 30.65
CA PRO A 188 13.68 10.76 31.15
C PRO A 188 12.23 10.52 30.73
N LYS A 189 11.48 11.60 30.46
CA LYS A 189 10.10 11.50 29.95
C LYS A 189 10.00 11.02 28.51
N PHE A 190 11.12 11.01 27.76
CA PHE A 190 11.18 10.69 26.34
C PHE A 190 12.27 9.64 26.00
N LEU A 191 12.52 8.70 26.90
CA LEU A 191 13.45 7.57 26.68
C LEU A 191 12.88 6.52 25.71
N ILE A 192 11.97 6.94 24.86
CA ILE A 192 11.38 6.07 23.83
C ILE A 192 12.21 6.11 22.56
N GLY A 193 12.13 5.06 21.79
CA GLY A 193 12.75 4.93 20.46
C GLY A 193 14.02 4.07 20.48
N PRO A 194 14.54 3.75 19.30
CA PRO A 194 13.86 4.02 18.04
C PRO A 194 12.54 3.24 17.95
N CYS A 195 11.47 3.92 17.65
CA CYS A 195 10.13 3.31 17.52
C CYS A 195 9.18 4.23 16.75
N TRP A 196 8.10 3.66 16.23
CA TRP A 196 7.02 4.45 15.64
C TRP A 196 6.18 5.12 16.71
N VAL A 197 5.88 6.38 16.47
CA VAL A 197 5.02 7.22 17.31
C VAL A 197 3.97 7.91 16.44
N ASP A 198 2.82 8.23 17.00
CA ASP A 198 1.83 9.08 16.36
C ASP A 198 2.35 10.52 16.29
N ALA A 199 2.22 11.19 15.15
CA ALA A 199 2.69 12.56 14.97
C ALA A 199 2.02 13.55 15.94
N ASN A 200 0.78 13.26 16.36
CA ASN A 200 0.03 14.06 17.33
C ASN A 200 0.36 13.69 18.79
N ASN A 201 0.98 12.53 19.03
CA ASN A 201 1.36 12.04 20.36
C ASN A 201 2.75 11.42 20.36
N ALA A 202 3.75 12.20 19.99
CA ALA A 202 5.12 11.74 19.82
C ALA A 202 5.85 11.37 21.14
N GLY A 203 5.18 11.49 22.27
CA GLY A 203 5.74 11.13 23.59
C GLY A 203 5.68 9.65 23.93
N VAL A 204 4.91 8.86 23.18
CA VAL A 204 4.69 7.43 23.47
C VAL A 204 4.80 6.59 22.21
N LYS A 205 5.22 5.34 22.39
CA LYS A 205 5.23 4.31 21.35
C LYS A 205 3.79 4.01 20.92
N THR A 206 3.52 4.06 19.61
CA THR A 206 2.16 3.84 19.13
C THR A 206 1.80 2.35 19.06
N PRO A 207 0.57 1.97 19.45
CA PRO A 207 0.03 0.63 19.21
C PRO A 207 -0.58 0.49 17.81
N ALA A 208 -0.36 1.45 16.92
CA ALA A 208 -0.97 1.48 15.60
C ALA A 208 -0.64 0.24 14.77
N ILE A 209 -1.62 -0.18 14.00
CA ILE A 209 -1.58 -1.31 13.08
C ILE A 209 -1.98 -0.80 11.69
N VAL A 210 -1.28 -1.24 10.66
CA VAL A 210 -1.80 -1.17 9.29
C VAL A 210 -2.66 -2.42 9.09
N PRO A 211 -3.98 -2.27 8.91
CA PRO A 211 -4.86 -3.43 8.75
C PRO A 211 -4.54 -4.25 7.50
N ALA A 212 -4.78 -5.55 7.56
CA ALA A 212 -4.70 -6.43 6.40
C ALA A 212 -5.50 -5.86 5.21
N GLY A 213 -4.94 -5.96 4.01
CA GLY A 213 -5.57 -5.44 2.80
C GLY A 213 -5.47 -3.91 2.61
N LYS A 214 -4.82 -3.17 3.52
CA LYS A 214 -4.59 -1.72 3.39
C LYS A 214 -3.23 -1.41 2.82
N GLY A 215 -3.18 -0.55 1.79
CA GLY A 215 -1.96 0.14 1.38
C GLY A 215 -1.72 1.40 2.23
N PHE A 216 -0.50 1.89 2.22
CA PHE A 216 -0.09 3.09 2.95
C PHE A 216 1.04 3.82 2.23
N TRP A 217 1.23 5.09 2.55
CA TRP A 217 2.42 5.82 2.15
C TRP A 217 3.56 5.57 3.14
N TYR A 218 4.71 5.23 2.58
CA TYR A 218 5.99 5.29 3.28
C TYR A 218 6.77 6.48 2.72
N ALA A 219 7.03 7.48 3.54
CA ALA A 219 7.80 8.65 3.14
C ALA A 219 9.18 8.60 3.79
N ARG A 220 10.23 8.64 2.96
CA ARG A 220 11.62 8.71 3.39
C ARG A 220 12.16 10.11 3.17
N PRO A 221 12.85 10.73 4.15
CA PRO A 221 13.36 12.09 3.98
C PRO A 221 14.27 12.23 2.77
N ASP A 222 14.18 13.37 2.09
CA ASP A 222 15.09 13.70 1.00
C ASP A 222 16.54 13.71 1.46
N GLY A 223 17.46 13.35 0.56
CA GLY A 223 18.90 13.28 0.86
C GLY A 223 19.33 12.04 1.66
N LYS A 224 18.43 11.08 1.87
CA LYS A 224 18.74 9.75 2.39
C LYS A 224 18.86 8.76 1.24
N ASP A 225 19.70 7.72 1.43
CA ASP A 225 19.82 6.65 0.46
C ASP A 225 18.54 5.81 0.38
N ALA A 226 18.30 5.18 -0.77
CA ALA A 226 17.27 4.14 -0.89
C ALA A 226 17.55 3.02 0.13
N GLY A 227 16.49 2.39 0.61
CA GLY A 227 16.57 1.32 1.59
C GLY A 227 15.73 0.12 1.20
N THR A 228 15.90 -0.96 1.95
CA THR A 228 15.09 -2.18 1.79
C THR A 228 14.43 -2.51 3.12
N LEU A 229 13.10 -2.52 3.14
CA LEU A 229 12.34 -3.00 4.28
C LEU A 229 12.08 -4.50 4.10
N ILE A 230 12.52 -5.30 5.05
CA ILE A 230 12.34 -6.76 5.02
C ILE A 230 11.17 -7.11 5.93
N GLN A 231 10.09 -7.57 5.32
CA GLN A 231 8.90 -8.02 6.05
C GLN A 231 8.93 -9.54 6.20
N ALA A 232 8.93 -10.01 7.43
CA ALA A 232 8.90 -11.46 7.74
C ALA A 232 7.57 -12.07 7.31
N SER A 233 7.62 -13.29 6.78
CA SER A 233 6.40 -14.06 6.46
C SER A 233 5.71 -14.54 7.74
N PRO A 234 4.37 -14.43 7.82
CA PRO A 234 3.61 -14.93 8.96
C PRO A 234 3.53 -16.47 9.02
N ILE A 235 3.88 -17.15 7.92
CA ILE A 235 3.84 -18.62 7.81
C ILE A 235 5.25 -19.25 7.78
N ALA A 236 6.30 -18.45 7.87
CA ALA A 236 7.67 -18.96 8.04
C ALA A 236 7.76 -19.63 9.43
N GLN A 237 8.08 -20.89 9.45
CA GLN A 237 8.35 -21.68 10.69
C GLN A 237 9.85 -21.72 10.94
#